data_35604f8362cf9c09b05771c08bbb742b
#
_entry.id   35604f8362cf9c09b05771c08bbb742b
#
_cell.length_a   1.000
_cell.length_b   1.000
_cell.length_c   1.000
_cell.angle_alpha   90.00
_cell.angle_beta   90.00
_cell.angle_gamma   90.00
#
_symmetry.space_group_name_H-M   'P 1'
#
loop_
_entity.id
_entity.type
_entity.pdbx_description
1 polymer ?
#
loop_
_entity_poly.entity_id
_entity_poly.type
_entity_poly.pdbx_seq_one_letter_code
_entity_poly.pdbx_strand_id
1 'polypeptide(L)'
;MDFLLKQVFVGLPKTVGNKEAVNPMEREWTSAIFKEPAEGPVWVGRTGLAGDGQGDLKHHGGPEKAVFAYSFENYRYWQSELGISEITSGGMGENLVMANVNEESIAIGDTFQIGEAVIQVSQPRQPCWKPARRFKVKNLALLLQKTGLTGWYFRVLKEGYVGIGANINFSGPALSPVDHPKMQSNYSC
;
A
#
# COMPACT_ATOMS: atom_id res chain seq x y z
N MET A 1 -12.98 -10.14 14.19
CA MET A 1 -12.50 -10.41 12.82
C MET A 1 -11.00 -10.65 12.91
N ASP A 2 -10.51 -11.75 12.36
CA ASP A 2 -9.08 -12.06 12.43
C ASP A 2 -8.42 -11.45 11.20
N PHE A 3 -7.73 -10.35 11.39
CA PHE A 3 -6.91 -9.73 10.35
C PHE A 3 -5.71 -10.63 10.03
N LEU A 4 -5.38 -10.77 8.76
CA LEU A 4 -4.30 -11.65 8.32
C LEU A 4 -3.28 -10.87 7.50
N LEU A 5 -2.00 -11.00 7.85
CA LEU A 5 -0.90 -10.56 6.99
C LEU A 5 -0.58 -11.67 5.98
N LYS A 6 -0.99 -11.45 4.74
CA LYS A 6 -0.85 -12.43 3.66
C LYS A 6 0.54 -12.43 3.07
N GLN A 7 1.12 -11.26 2.87
CA GLN A 7 2.45 -11.10 2.26
C GLN A 7 3.11 -9.80 2.71
N VAL A 8 4.44 -9.80 2.71
CA VAL A 8 5.30 -8.64 2.89
C VAL A 8 6.13 -8.46 1.63
N PHE A 9 6.21 -7.23 1.14
CA PHE A 9 6.95 -6.88 -0.07
C PHE A 9 7.96 -5.77 0.20
N VAL A 10 9.14 -5.92 -0.36
CA VAL A 10 10.22 -4.92 -0.33
C VAL A 10 10.84 -4.78 -1.71
N GLY A 11 11.44 -3.64 -1.99
CA GLY A 11 12.15 -3.44 -3.26
C GLY A 11 12.75 -2.06 -3.39
N LEU A 12 13.93 -2.01 -3.98
CA LEU A 12 14.60 -0.76 -4.30
C LEU A 12 14.06 -0.17 -5.61
N PRO A 13 14.19 1.13 -5.84
CA PRO A 13 13.81 1.75 -7.10
C PRO A 13 14.50 1.08 -8.28
N LYS A 14 13.71 0.70 -9.30
CA LYS A 14 14.16 0.14 -10.56
C LYS A 14 13.82 1.10 -11.70
N THR A 15 14.72 1.25 -12.66
CA THR A 15 14.47 1.99 -13.90
C THR A 15 14.03 0.99 -14.97
N VAL A 16 12.88 1.24 -15.57
CA VAL A 16 12.26 0.38 -16.59
C VAL A 16 11.73 1.22 -17.75
N GLY A 17 11.51 0.58 -18.90
CA GLY A 17 11.02 1.21 -20.12
C GLY A 17 12.14 1.53 -21.11
N ASN A 18 11.81 2.26 -22.16
CA ASN A 18 12.73 2.64 -23.22
C ASN A 18 12.77 4.17 -23.38
N LYS A 19 13.96 4.76 -23.37
CA LYS A 19 14.17 6.22 -23.54
C LYS A 19 13.59 6.75 -24.83
N GLU A 20 13.68 5.96 -25.89
CA GLU A 20 13.30 6.34 -27.26
C GLU A 20 11.85 5.97 -27.60
N ALA A 21 11.09 5.38 -26.65
CA ALA A 21 9.72 5.01 -26.90
C ALA A 21 8.87 6.22 -27.28
N VAL A 22 8.14 6.11 -28.39
CA VAL A 22 7.17 7.12 -28.84
C VAL A 22 5.96 7.14 -27.90
N ASN A 23 5.50 5.95 -27.51
CA ASN A 23 4.38 5.80 -26.57
C ASN A 23 4.81 6.22 -25.15
N PRO A 24 4.18 7.25 -24.54
CA PRO A 24 4.52 7.71 -23.20
C PRO A 24 4.43 6.62 -22.11
N MET A 25 3.58 5.62 -22.30
CA MET A 25 3.42 4.49 -21.35
C MET A 25 4.62 3.55 -21.35
N GLU A 26 5.47 3.61 -22.36
CA GLU A 26 6.64 2.75 -22.54
C GLU A 26 7.97 3.50 -22.31
N ARG A 27 7.92 4.82 -22.14
CA ARG A 27 9.11 5.63 -21.85
C ARG A 27 9.78 5.19 -20.57
N GLU A 28 11.10 5.40 -20.49
CA GLU A 28 11.87 5.12 -19.28
C GLU A 28 11.34 5.88 -18.06
N TRP A 29 11.31 5.21 -16.93
CA TRP A 29 10.93 5.77 -15.63
C TRP A 29 11.49 4.96 -14.48
N THR A 30 11.70 5.61 -13.33
CA THR A 30 12.23 4.98 -12.13
C THR A 30 11.15 4.91 -11.06
N SER A 31 11.00 3.75 -10.44
CA SER A 31 10.04 3.56 -9.35
C SER A 31 10.40 2.36 -8.48
N ALA A 32 10.01 2.43 -7.20
CA ALA A 32 10.02 1.32 -6.27
C ALA A 32 8.69 0.52 -6.26
N ILE A 33 7.83 0.69 -7.27
CA ILE A 33 6.57 -0.05 -7.37
C ILE A 33 6.78 -1.55 -7.66
N PHE A 34 7.96 -1.92 -8.19
CA PHE A 34 8.32 -3.29 -8.55
C PHE A 34 8.96 -4.00 -7.34
N LYS A 35 8.12 -4.28 -6.35
CA LYS A 35 8.55 -4.97 -5.13
C LYS A 35 8.50 -6.49 -5.30
N GLU A 36 9.31 -7.18 -4.53
CA GLU A 36 9.39 -8.65 -4.49
C GLU A 36 8.92 -9.15 -3.12
N PRO A 37 8.35 -10.36 -3.04
CA PRO A 37 8.00 -10.95 -1.76
C PRO A 37 9.24 -11.12 -0.87
N ALA A 38 9.11 -10.77 0.39
CA ALA A 38 10.17 -11.03 1.37
C ALA A 38 10.18 -12.52 1.76
N GLU A 39 11.38 -13.12 1.84
CA GLU A 39 11.54 -14.54 2.17
C GLU A 39 11.43 -14.84 3.68
N GLY A 40 11.36 -13.82 4.53
CA GLY A 40 11.30 -13.97 5.99
C GLY A 40 10.82 -12.70 6.67
N PRO A 41 10.96 -12.63 8.02
CA PRO A 41 10.61 -11.43 8.75
C PRO A 41 11.45 -10.22 8.33
N VAL A 42 10.81 -9.08 8.18
CA VAL A 42 11.41 -7.82 7.75
C VAL A 42 11.34 -6.82 8.89
N TRP A 43 12.42 -6.08 9.13
CA TRP A 43 12.45 -4.98 10.08
C TRP A 43 11.64 -3.79 9.54
N VAL A 44 10.69 -3.33 10.34
CA VAL A 44 9.92 -2.11 10.10
C VAL A 44 10.50 -1.00 10.95
N GLY A 45 11.16 -0.06 10.28
CA GLY A 45 11.73 1.14 10.90
C GLY A 45 10.82 2.35 10.72
N ARG A 46 11.17 3.47 11.38
CA ARG A 46 10.39 4.72 11.40
C ARG A 46 10.01 5.28 10.02
N THR A 47 10.77 4.98 9.01
CA THR A 47 10.60 5.56 7.65
C THR A 47 10.35 4.51 6.56
N GLY A 48 10.22 3.23 6.93
CA GLY A 48 9.98 2.14 5.97
C GLY A 48 10.55 0.80 6.40
N LEU A 49 10.43 -0.19 5.52
CA LEU A 49 10.91 -1.54 5.72
C LEU A 49 12.39 -1.67 5.32
N ALA A 50 13.12 -2.51 6.03
CA ALA A 50 14.47 -2.89 5.62
C ALA A 50 14.44 -3.55 4.24
N GLY A 51 15.37 -3.17 3.35
CA GLY A 51 15.41 -3.64 1.97
C GLY A 51 14.40 -2.99 1.03
N ASP A 52 13.57 -2.09 1.55
CA ASP A 52 12.66 -1.28 0.73
C ASP A 52 13.26 0.10 0.42
N GLY A 53 12.80 0.70 -0.67
CA GLY A 53 13.21 2.03 -1.06
C GLY A 53 12.06 2.82 -1.67
N GLN A 54 12.23 4.14 -1.71
CA GLN A 54 11.24 5.06 -2.25
C GLN A 54 11.88 5.87 -3.39
N GLY A 55 11.30 5.76 -4.58
CA GLY A 55 11.81 6.48 -5.76
C GLY A 55 11.47 7.97 -5.79
N ASP A 56 10.66 8.45 -4.86
CA ASP A 56 10.20 9.84 -4.77
C ASP A 56 9.86 10.17 -3.31
N LEU A 57 10.86 10.63 -2.59
CA LEU A 57 10.75 10.96 -1.17
C LEU A 57 9.80 12.13 -0.89
N LYS A 58 9.59 13.02 -1.88
CA LYS A 58 8.71 14.18 -1.73
C LYS A 58 7.25 13.79 -1.63
N HIS A 59 6.81 12.80 -2.42
CA HIS A 59 5.39 12.43 -2.53
C HIS A 59 5.06 11.08 -1.89
N HIS A 60 6.02 10.17 -1.80
CA HIS A 60 5.80 8.79 -1.39
C HIS A 60 6.66 8.33 -0.19
N GLY A 61 7.19 9.25 0.58
CA GLY A 61 8.07 8.96 1.71
C GLY A 61 7.73 9.74 2.97
N GLY A 62 8.59 9.51 3.97
CA GLY A 62 8.50 10.14 5.28
C GLY A 62 7.73 9.33 6.33
N PRO A 63 7.77 9.76 7.60
CA PRO A 63 7.22 9.00 8.72
C PRO A 63 5.73 8.67 8.59
N GLU A 64 4.94 9.57 7.98
CA GLU A 64 3.51 9.40 7.78
C GLU A 64 3.16 8.42 6.64
N LYS A 65 4.14 8.03 5.84
CA LYS A 65 4.00 7.10 4.71
C LYS A 65 5.05 6.01 4.78
N ALA A 66 5.40 5.59 6.01
CA ALA A 66 6.46 4.63 6.25
C ALA A 66 6.14 3.24 5.67
N VAL A 67 4.89 2.81 5.76
CA VAL A 67 4.44 1.50 5.30
C VAL A 67 3.17 1.67 4.47
N PHE A 68 3.17 1.14 3.27
CA PHE A 68 1.98 1.11 2.42
C PHE A 68 1.32 -0.26 2.49
N ALA A 69 0.02 -0.30 2.81
CA ALA A 69 -0.78 -1.52 2.85
C ALA A 69 -1.90 -1.51 1.81
N TYR A 70 -2.28 -2.69 1.37
CA TYR A 70 -3.35 -2.89 0.41
C TYR A 70 -4.19 -4.11 0.78
N SER A 71 -5.51 -4.02 0.57
CA SER A 71 -6.44 -5.12 0.82
C SER A 71 -6.24 -6.25 -0.20
N PHE A 72 -6.14 -7.48 0.29
CA PHE A 72 -6.05 -8.67 -0.56
C PHE A 72 -7.30 -8.85 -1.45
N GLU A 73 -8.46 -8.50 -0.92
CA GLU A 73 -9.75 -8.61 -1.60
C GLU A 73 -9.85 -7.70 -2.82
N ASN A 74 -9.19 -6.54 -2.79
CA ASN A 74 -9.20 -5.58 -3.89
C ASN A 74 -8.56 -6.13 -5.17
N TYR A 75 -7.64 -7.11 -5.08
CA TYR A 75 -7.04 -7.71 -6.28
C TYR A 75 -8.05 -8.49 -7.09
N ARG A 76 -8.94 -9.25 -6.44
CA ARG A 76 -10.01 -9.98 -7.13
C ARG A 76 -10.98 -9.03 -7.84
N TYR A 77 -11.32 -7.92 -7.19
CA TYR A 77 -12.13 -6.87 -7.81
C TYR A 77 -11.49 -6.35 -9.10
N TRP A 78 -10.22 -5.98 -9.05
CA TRP A 78 -9.52 -5.46 -10.23
C TRP A 78 -9.33 -6.49 -11.33
N GLN A 79 -9.05 -7.73 -11.00
CA GLN A 79 -8.97 -8.82 -11.97
C GLN A 79 -10.29 -9.00 -12.70
N SER A 80 -11.40 -9.00 -11.99
CA SER A 80 -12.75 -9.12 -12.56
C SER A 80 -13.13 -7.90 -13.39
N GLU A 81 -12.92 -6.68 -12.85
CA GLU A 81 -13.34 -5.43 -13.48
C GLU A 81 -12.54 -5.08 -14.73
N LEU A 82 -11.24 -5.35 -14.73
CA LEU A 82 -10.33 -4.99 -15.82
C LEU A 82 -9.98 -6.18 -16.74
N GLY A 83 -10.32 -7.40 -16.34
CA GLY A 83 -9.93 -8.61 -17.08
C GLY A 83 -8.40 -8.84 -17.13
N ILE A 84 -7.64 -8.30 -16.17
CA ILE A 84 -6.18 -8.38 -16.11
C ILE A 84 -5.75 -9.28 -14.96
N SER A 85 -5.41 -10.52 -15.29
CA SER A 85 -4.98 -11.54 -14.30
C SER A 85 -3.66 -11.19 -13.60
N GLU A 86 -2.82 -10.38 -14.24
CA GLU A 86 -1.51 -9.97 -13.73
C GLU A 86 -1.58 -8.94 -12.60
N ILE A 87 -2.75 -8.35 -12.35
CA ILE A 87 -2.96 -7.49 -11.16
C ILE A 87 -3.04 -8.39 -9.92
N THR A 88 -1.90 -8.66 -9.34
CA THR A 88 -1.73 -9.52 -8.17
C THR A 88 -1.03 -8.78 -7.03
N SER A 89 -0.92 -9.44 -5.88
CA SER A 89 -0.21 -8.94 -4.70
C SER A 89 1.18 -8.41 -5.06
N GLY A 90 1.57 -7.27 -4.48
CA GLY A 90 2.79 -6.51 -4.83
C GLY A 90 2.58 -5.58 -6.03
N GLY A 91 1.44 -5.66 -6.71
CA GLY A 91 1.16 -4.95 -7.95
C GLY A 91 0.94 -3.46 -7.80
N MET A 92 0.39 -3.02 -6.70
CA MET A 92 0.14 -1.61 -6.41
C MET A 92 1.34 -0.90 -5.77
N GLY A 93 2.43 -1.66 -5.46
CA GLY A 93 3.63 -1.16 -4.83
C GLY A 93 3.57 -1.15 -3.30
N GLU A 94 2.65 -1.91 -2.74
CA GLU A 94 2.46 -2.05 -1.30
C GLU A 94 3.58 -2.85 -0.63
N ASN A 95 3.76 -2.57 0.66
CA ASN A 95 4.64 -3.32 1.54
C ASN A 95 3.91 -4.48 2.23
N LEU A 96 2.66 -4.25 2.64
CA LEU A 96 1.84 -5.23 3.33
C LEU A 96 0.58 -5.54 2.52
N VAL A 97 0.32 -6.82 2.30
CA VAL A 97 -0.97 -7.31 1.81
C VAL A 97 -1.74 -7.88 2.99
N MET A 98 -2.85 -7.24 3.30
CA MET A 98 -3.68 -7.59 4.45
C MET A 98 -5.02 -8.13 3.99
N ALA A 99 -5.50 -9.22 4.59
CA ALA A 99 -6.82 -9.79 4.33
C ALA A 99 -7.76 -9.57 5.52
N ASN A 100 -9.06 -9.63 5.22
CA ASN A 100 -10.17 -9.35 6.13
C ASN A 100 -10.20 -7.89 6.64
N VAL A 101 -9.56 -7.00 5.90
CA VAL A 101 -9.51 -5.56 6.18
C VAL A 101 -9.52 -4.78 4.87
N ASN A 102 -10.30 -3.73 4.83
CA ASN A 102 -10.40 -2.84 3.67
C ASN A 102 -10.54 -1.37 4.10
N GLU A 103 -10.61 -0.48 3.15
CA GLU A 103 -10.68 0.97 3.35
C GLU A 103 -11.95 1.42 4.10
N GLU A 104 -13.02 0.62 4.09
CA GLU A 104 -14.28 0.93 4.80
C GLU A 104 -14.26 0.45 6.26
N SER A 105 -13.41 -0.53 6.58
CA SER A 105 -13.37 -1.19 7.89
C SER A 105 -12.36 -0.57 8.85
N ILE A 106 -11.55 0.39 8.39
CA ILE A 106 -10.51 1.06 9.19
C ILE A 106 -10.66 2.58 9.16
N ALA A 107 -10.08 3.23 10.16
CA ALA A 107 -10.05 4.68 10.28
C ALA A 107 -8.64 5.21 10.53
N ILE A 108 -8.42 6.49 10.18
CA ILE A 108 -7.17 7.18 10.54
C ILE A 108 -7.04 7.18 12.08
N GLY A 109 -5.87 6.77 12.56
CA GLY A 109 -5.61 6.61 13.99
C GLY A 109 -5.77 5.18 14.53
N ASP A 110 -6.37 4.27 13.74
CA ASP A 110 -6.42 2.86 14.10
C ASP A 110 -5.01 2.27 14.21
N THR A 111 -4.79 1.50 15.26
CA THR A 111 -3.47 0.95 15.58
C THR A 111 -3.47 -0.56 15.48
N PHE A 112 -2.43 -1.07 14.86
CA PHE A 112 -2.20 -2.50 14.66
C PHE A 112 -0.86 -2.88 15.27
N GLN A 113 -0.84 -3.91 16.09
CA GLN A 113 0.38 -4.62 16.41
C GLN A 113 0.51 -5.80 15.45
N ILE A 114 1.59 -5.82 14.66
CA ILE A 114 1.90 -6.91 13.71
C ILE A 114 3.27 -7.45 14.08
N GLY A 115 3.32 -8.67 14.60
CA GLY A 115 4.56 -9.20 15.17
C GLY A 115 5.07 -8.31 16.30
N GLU A 116 6.30 -7.78 16.15
CA GLU A 116 6.92 -6.90 17.13
C GLU A 116 6.62 -5.41 16.90
N ALA A 117 6.23 -5.05 15.67
CA ALA A 117 5.98 -3.66 15.29
C ALA A 117 4.59 -3.19 15.72
N VAL A 118 4.48 -1.91 16.08
CA VAL A 118 3.20 -1.22 16.27
C VAL A 118 3.10 -0.10 15.25
N ILE A 119 2.08 -0.19 14.41
CA ILE A 119 1.84 0.74 13.30
C ILE A 119 0.44 1.34 13.40
N GLN A 120 0.27 2.56 12.95
CA GLN A 120 -0.98 3.30 13.03
C GLN A 120 -1.38 3.85 11.67
N VAL A 121 -2.65 3.68 11.29
CA VAL A 121 -3.20 4.26 10.06
C VAL A 121 -3.03 5.78 10.08
N SER A 122 -2.31 6.30 9.11
CA SER A 122 -1.97 7.73 9.01
C SER A 122 -2.83 8.46 7.99
N GLN A 123 -3.05 7.84 6.83
CA GLN A 123 -3.81 8.46 5.74
C GLN A 123 -4.17 7.43 4.65
N PRO A 124 -5.25 7.66 3.86
CA PRO A 124 -5.49 6.90 2.64
C PRO A 124 -4.39 7.17 1.62
N ARG A 125 -4.10 6.18 0.77
CA ARG A 125 -3.16 6.40 -0.33
C ARG A 125 -3.81 7.22 -1.43
N GLN A 126 -3.15 8.30 -1.82
CA GLN A 126 -3.55 9.08 -2.97
C GLN A 126 -3.16 8.36 -4.27
N PRO A 127 -4.10 8.07 -5.18
CA PRO A 127 -3.79 7.44 -6.47
C PRO A 127 -2.77 8.24 -7.27
N CYS A 128 -1.87 7.52 -7.93
CA CYS A 128 -0.89 8.14 -8.83
C CYS A 128 -0.81 7.36 -10.14
N TRP A 129 -0.09 7.91 -11.11
CA TRP A 129 0.07 7.32 -12.44
C TRP A 129 0.88 6.02 -12.49
N LYS A 130 1.64 5.67 -11.45
CA LYS A 130 2.58 4.55 -11.45
C LYS A 130 1.92 3.18 -11.65
N PRO A 131 0.83 2.81 -10.94
CA PRO A 131 0.08 1.58 -11.21
C PRO A 131 -0.50 1.54 -12.62
N ALA A 132 -1.05 2.67 -13.09
CA ALA A 132 -1.59 2.79 -14.45
C ALA A 132 -0.54 2.43 -15.50
N ARG A 133 0.69 2.91 -15.31
CA ARG A 133 1.81 2.64 -16.21
C ARG A 133 2.32 1.21 -16.09
N ARG A 134 2.40 0.66 -14.87
CA ARG A 134 2.81 -0.71 -14.63
C ARG A 134 1.90 -1.72 -15.35
N PHE A 135 0.59 -1.53 -15.24
CA PHE A 135 -0.41 -2.42 -15.83
C PHE A 135 -0.89 -2.00 -17.22
N LYS A 136 -0.36 -0.89 -17.77
CA LYS A 136 -0.77 -0.31 -19.06
C LYS A 136 -2.26 0.04 -19.14
N VAL A 137 -2.88 0.38 -18.02
CA VAL A 137 -4.29 0.80 -17.88
C VAL A 137 -4.34 2.30 -17.66
N LYS A 138 -4.54 3.08 -18.72
CA LYS A 138 -4.45 4.56 -18.72
C LYS A 138 -5.29 5.25 -17.64
N ASN A 139 -6.48 4.74 -17.38
CA ASN A 139 -7.43 5.34 -16.44
C ASN A 139 -7.41 4.70 -15.04
N LEU A 140 -6.43 3.83 -14.73
CA LEU A 140 -6.40 3.11 -13.44
C LEU A 140 -6.37 4.06 -12.24
N ALA A 141 -5.63 5.16 -12.31
CA ALA A 141 -5.59 6.15 -11.23
C ALA A 141 -6.99 6.75 -10.95
N LEU A 142 -7.75 7.04 -12.01
CA LEU A 142 -9.13 7.54 -11.90
C LEU A 142 -10.08 6.46 -11.34
N LEU A 143 -9.91 5.20 -11.74
CA LEU A 143 -10.70 4.08 -11.24
C LEU A 143 -10.44 3.87 -9.74
N LEU A 144 -9.17 3.85 -9.32
CA LEU A 144 -8.78 3.79 -7.90
C LEU A 144 -9.42 4.93 -7.10
N GLN A 145 -9.43 6.15 -7.64
CA GLN A 145 -10.05 7.31 -6.99
C GLN A 145 -11.58 7.16 -6.87
N LYS A 146 -12.25 6.73 -7.94
CA LYS A 146 -13.71 6.57 -7.97
C LYS A 146 -14.22 5.47 -7.05
N THR A 147 -13.47 4.37 -6.94
CA THR A 147 -13.86 3.21 -6.12
C THR A 147 -13.45 3.35 -4.66
N GLY A 148 -12.47 4.21 -4.36
CA GLY A 148 -11.87 4.28 -3.03
C GLY A 148 -10.93 3.13 -2.68
N LEU A 149 -10.77 2.12 -3.56
CA LEU A 149 -9.91 0.95 -3.34
C LEU A 149 -8.43 1.31 -3.55
N THR A 150 -7.93 2.23 -2.73
CA THR A 150 -6.61 2.87 -2.92
C THR A 150 -5.52 2.28 -2.05
N GLY A 151 -5.88 1.57 -0.98
CA GLY A 151 -5.00 1.22 0.13
C GLY A 151 -4.73 2.41 1.06
N TRP A 152 -3.90 2.20 2.04
CA TRP A 152 -3.60 3.18 3.09
C TRP A 152 -2.15 3.13 3.52
N TYR A 153 -1.71 4.22 4.15
CA TYR A 153 -0.40 4.30 4.78
C TYR A 153 -0.49 4.11 6.29
N PHE A 154 0.60 3.60 6.83
CA PHE A 154 0.87 3.57 8.25
C PHE A 154 2.09 4.42 8.59
N ARG A 155 2.01 5.08 9.76
CA ARG A 155 3.19 5.53 10.51
C ARG A 155 3.61 4.44 11.48
N VAL A 156 4.88 4.43 11.88
CA VAL A 156 5.43 3.44 12.79
C VAL A 156 5.52 4.03 14.19
N LEU A 157 4.77 3.49 15.14
CA LEU A 157 4.80 3.88 16.54
C LEU A 157 5.90 3.15 17.31
N LYS A 158 6.06 1.84 17.02
CA LYS A 158 7.14 1.00 17.56
C LYS A 158 7.74 0.19 16.42
N GLU A 159 9.04 0.24 16.30
CA GLU A 159 9.79 -0.54 15.34
C GLU A 159 9.86 -2.02 15.77
N GLY A 160 10.00 -2.93 14.80
CA GLY A 160 10.10 -4.35 15.08
C GLY A 160 9.99 -5.21 13.83
N TYR A 161 10.18 -6.51 13.98
CA TYR A 161 10.05 -7.46 12.89
C TYR A 161 8.59 -7.80 12.60
N VAL A 162 8.26 -7.82 11.31
CA VAL A 162 6.98 -8.30 10.78
C VAL A 162 7.22 -9.40 9.75
N GLY A 163 6.35 -10.40 9.71
CA GLY A 163 6.43 -11.50 8.75
C GLY A 163 5.09 -12.20 8.57
N ILE A 164 4.97 -13.00 7.51
CA ILE A 164 3.79 -13.81 7.25
C ILE A 164 3.52 -14.72 8.45
N GLY A 165 2.24 -14.82 8.86
CA GLY A 165 1.84 -15.60 10.04
C GLY A 165 2.03 -14.86 11.37
N ALA A 166 2.52 -13.62 11.37
CA ALA A 166 2.57 -12.81 12.57
C ALA A 166 1.14 -12.54 13.10
N ASN A 167 1.00 -12.59 14.42
CA ASN A 167 -0.25 -12.19 15.07
C ASN A 167 -0.52 -10.71 14.80
N ILE A 168 -1.75 -10.41 14.41
CA ILE A 168 -2.24 -9.04 14.25
C ILE A 168 -3.22 -8.75 15.37
N ASN A 169 -2.84 -7.86 16.28
CA ASN A 169 -3.72 -7.35 17.31
C ASN A 169 -4.18 -5.95 16.90
N PHE A 170 -5.46 -5.79 16.75
CA PHE A 170 -6.08 -4.51 16.47
C PHE A 170 -6.42 -3.82 17.81
N SER A 171 -5.91 -2.63 17.97
CA SER A 171 -6.35 -1.71 19.01
C SER A 171 -7.06 -0.58 18.28
N GLY A 172 -8.36 -0.53 18.45
CA GLY A 172 -9.17 0.57 17.91
C GLY A 172 -8.61 1.91 18.38
N PRO A 173 -9.18 3.01 17.90
CA PRO A 173 -8.67 4.34 18.19
C PRO A 173 -8.71 4.66 19.69
N ALA A 174 -7.77 5.46 20.11
CA ALA A 174 -7.78 6.07 21.46
C ALA A 174 -8.94 7.06 21.67
N LEU A 175 -9.75 7.34 20.63
CA LEU A 175 -10.87 8.27 20.61
C LEU A 175 -12.18 7.56 20.31
N SER A 176 -13.31 8.07 20.80
CA SER A 176 -14.62 7.45 20.64
C SER A 176 -15.05 7.37 19.15
N PRO A 177 -15.92 6.41 18.76
CA PRO A 177 -16.35 6.19 17.38
C PRO A 177 -16.97 7.41 16.66
N VAL A 178 -17.34 8.44 17.43
CA VAL A 178 -17.98 9.67 16.91
C VAL A 178 -16.97 10.62 16.26
N ASP A 179 -15.68 10.51 16.60
CA ASP A 179 -14.64 11.45 16.18
C ASP A 179 -13.71 10.90 15.08
N HIS A 180 -14.02 9.71 14.51
CA HIS A 180 -13.18 9.10 13.49
C HIS A 180 -13.58 9.54 12.09
N PRO A 181 -12.71 10.27 11.38
CA PRO A 181 -12.86 10.41 9.94
C PRO A 181 -12.63 9.03 9.31
N LYS A 182 -13.71 8.40 8.86
CA LYS A 182 -13.60 7.22 7.98
C LYS A 182 -12.69 7.58 6.82
N MET A 183 -11.99 6.59 6.28
CA MET A 183 -11.14 6.72 5.10
C MET A 183 -11.94 7.01 3.81
N GLN A 184 -12.95 7.88 3.91
CA GLN A 184 -13.66 8.34 2.73
C GLN A 184 -12.77 9.35 2.00
N SER A 185 -12.48 9.05 0.75
CA SER A 185 -11.80 9.95 -0.17
C SER A 185 -12.70 11.18 -0.43
N ASN A 186 -12.59 12.23 0.41
CA ASN A 186 -13.09 13.55 0.06
C ASN A 186 -12.23 14.14 -1.05
N TYR A 187 -12.31 13.57 -2.24
CA TYR A 187 -11.80 14.16 -3.45
C TYR A 187 -12.96 14.97 -4.09
N SER A 188 -13.24 16.14 -3.54
CA SER A 188 -13.94 17.17 -4.29
C SER A 188 -13.02 17.61 -5.42
N CYS A 189 -13.50 17.53 -6.66
CA CYS A 189 -12.88 18.08 -7.85
C CYS A 189 -12.66 19.59 -7.73
#